data_397f948a58ede223e7e6e3dd4a24ac95
#
_entry.id   397f948a58ede223e7e6e3dd4a24ac95
#
_cell.length_a   1.000
_cell.length_b   1.000
_cell.length_c   1.000
_cell.angle_alpha   90.00
_cell.angle_beta   90.00
_cell.angle_gamma   90.00
#
_symmetry.space_group_name_H-M   'P 1'
#
loop_
_entity.id
_entity.type
_entity.pdbx_description
1 polymer ?
#
loop_
_entity_poly.entity_id
_entity_poly.type
_entity_poly.pdbx_seq_one_letter_code
_entity_poly.pdbx_strand_id
1 'polypeptide(L)'
;KVGMEPSGDPFNSIMKLETNDTKKPSNPMINAGAIVTTSLIKGSSLEEKEERMLQFFRRLANNDSIGINYEVYKSEKLTGDRNRAMAYLLKNDGFIDGDVEEVLDLYFKQCSIEIDCVDLARIGINLAMYGIDIESKERLISEKVSRMVKTFMVTCGMYDASGEFAIRVGIPAKSGVGGGIMASVPDIMGIGVYGPALDKKGNSIAGIKVLEDLSKQLELSIF
;
A
#
# COMPACT_ATOMS: atom_id res chain seq x y z
N LYS A 1 -1.99 -12.64 11.13
CA LYS A 1 -3.23 -12.75 10.33
C LYS A 1 -2.98 -12.65 8.81
N VAL A 2 -1.81 -12.20 8.36
CA VAL A 2 -1.46 -12.04 6.93
C VAL A 2 -0.13 -12.74 6.65
N GLY A 3 0.05 -13.30 5.45
CA GLY A 3 1.28 -13.97 5.00
C GLY A 3 2.39 -13.01 4.57
N MET A 4 3.46 -13.58 4.01
CA MET A 4 4.68 -12.84 3.64
C MET A 4 5.15 -13.16 2.21
N GLU A 5 4.32 -13.86 1.43
CA GLU A 5 4.70 -14.35 0.12
C GLU A 5 3.94 -13.64 -1.02
N PRO A 6 4.53 -13.49 -2.19
CA PRO A 6 3.81 -13.10 -3.40
C PRO A 6 2.61 -14.03 -3.65
N SER A 7 1.49 -13.48 -4.10
CA SER A 7 0.30 -14.29 -4.36
C SER A 7 0.43 -15.14 -5.63
N GLY A 8 1.17 -14.65 -6.63
CA GLY A 8 1.20 -15.21 -7.97
C GLY A 8 -0.11 -15.02 -8.75
N ASP A 9 -1.06 -14.27 -8.18
CA ASP A 9 -2.37 -13.96 -8.76
C ASP A 9 -2.59 -12.45 -8.80
N PRO A 10 -3.54 -11.94 -9.61
CA PRO A 10 -3.93 -10.54 -9.58
C PRO A 10 -4.29 -10.07 -8.16
N PHE A 11 -3.96 -8.82 -7.82
CA PHE A 11 -4.09 -8.26 -6.47
C PHE A 11 -5.52 -8.31 -5.89
N ASN A 12 -6.52 -8.44 -6.72
CA ASN A 12 -7.94 -8.57 -6.37
C ASN A 12 -8.48 -10.00 -6.54
N SER A 13 -7.60 -11.02 -6.65
CA SER A 13 -8.01 -12.41 -6.75
C SER A 13 -8.53 -12.94 -5.42
N ILE A 14 -9.62 -13.70 -5.48
CA ILE A 14 -10.22 -14.42 -4.34
C ILE A 14 -9.73 -15.87 -4.26
N MET A 15 -9.16 -16.38 -5.35
CA MET A 15 -8.81 -17.80 -5.52
C MET A 15 -7.93 -18.35 -4.40
N LYS A 16 -6.90 -17.59 -3.99
CA LYS A 16 -5.98 -18.05 -2.93
C LYS A 16 -6.64 -18.16 -1.56
N LEU A 17 -7.71 -17.42 -1.29
CA LEU A 17 -8.46 -17.55 -0.03
C LEU A 17 -9.22 -18.89 0.04
N GLU A 18 -9.62 -19.43 -1.12
CA GLU A 18 -10.32 -20.72 -1.18
C GLU A 18 -9.37 -21.91 -1.36
N THR A 19 -8.27 -21.75 -2.10
CA THR A 19 -7.38 -22.86 -2.48
C THR A 19 -6.20 -23.07 -1.55
N ASN A 20 -5.76 -22.06 -0.79
CA ASN A 20 -4.67 -22.23 0.18
C ASN A 20 -5.14 -22.97 1.43
N ASP A 21 -4.36 -23.92 1.91
CA ASP A 21 -4.66 -24.71 3.13
C ASP A 21 -4.88 -23.82 4.36
N THR A 22 -4.14 -22.72 4.46
CA THR A 22 -4.22 -21.80 5.60
C THR A 22 -5.35 -20.79 5.50
N LYS A 23 -6.01 -20.63 4.34
CA LYS A 23 -7.01 -19.57 4.05
C LYS A 23 -6.50 -18.14 4.30
N LYS A 24 -5.24 -18.00 4.60
CA LYS A 24 -4.59 -16.74 4.98
C LYS A 24 -4.26 -15.90 3.75
N PRO A 25 -4.52 -14.57 3.73
CA PRO A 25 -4.04 -13.71 2.66
C PRO A 25 -2.52 -13.81 2.48
N SER A 26 -2.05 -13.91 1.25
CA SER A 26 -0.63 -14.16 0.95
C SER A 26 0.30 -13.06 1.47
N ASN A 27 -0.12 -11.79 1.39
CA ASN A 27 0.65 -10.63 1.86
C ASN A 27 -0.27 -9.41 2.09
N PRO A 28 0.22 -8.34 2.76
CA PRO A 28 -0.58 -7.14 3.05
C PRO A 28 -0.78 -6.20 1.85
N MET A 29 -0.12 -6.44 0.71
CA MET A 29 -0.13 -5.54 -0.46
C MET A 29 -1.24 -5.87 -1.47
N ILE A 30 -1.93 -7.01 -1.32
CA ILE A 30 -3.12 -7.40 -2.08
C ILE A 30 -4.40 -7.03 -1.30
N ASN A 31 -5.54 -6.91 -2.00
CA ASN A 31 -6.80 -6.46 -1.39
C ASN A 31 -7.19 -7.26 -0.13
N ALA A 32 -7.15 -8.58 -0.20
CA ALA A 32 -7.48 -9.44 0.95
C ALA A 32 -6.61 -9.14 2.19
N GLY A 33 -5.30 -8.99 1.99
CA GLY A 33 -4.37 -8.65 3.07
C GLY A 33 -4.54 -7.22 3.57
N ALA A 34 -4.79 -6.26 2.67
CA ALA A 34 -5.07 -4.88 3.03
C ALA A 34 -6.35 -4.75 3.87
N ILE A 35 -7.42 -5.47 3.52
CA ILE A 35 -8.67 -5.52 4.30
C ILE A 35 -8.40 -6.09 5.71
N VAL A 36 -7.65 -7.18 5.83
CA VAL A 36 -7.28 -7.74 7.14
C VAL A 36 -6.43 -6.75 7.94
N THR A 37 -5.46 -6.07 7.34
CA THR A 37 -4.64 -5.10 8.07
C THR A 37 -5.43 -3.88 8.50
N THR A 38 -6.40 -3.41 7.69
CA THR A 38 -7.34 -2.35 8.04
C THR A 38 -8.17 -2.73 9.27
N SER A 39 -8.62 -3.98 9.40
CA SER A 39 -9.37 -4.46 10.58
C SER A 39 -8.58 -4.40 11.89
N LEU A 40 -7.25 -4.25 11.83
CA LEU A 40 -6.37 -4.15 13.00
C LEU A 40 -6.12 -2.72 13.47
N ILE A 41 -6.63 -1.71 12.75
CA ILE A 41 -6.52 -0.31 13.17
C ILE A 41 -7.30 -0.13 14.48
N LYS A 42 -6.59 0.38 15.50
CA LYS A 42 -7.16 0.55 16.83
C LYS A 42 -8.01 1.81 16.90
N GLY A 43 -9.14 1.71 17.58
CA GLY A 43 -10.08 2.79 17.88
C GLY A 43 -11.34 2.20 18.48
N SER A 44 -12.04 2.99 19.32
CA SER A 44 -13.30 2.62 19.97
C SER A 44 -14.52 2.85 19.06
N SER A 45 -14.36 3.69 18.04
CA SER A 45 -15.37 3.95 17.00
C SER A 45 -14.74 3.99 15.60
N LEU A 46 -15.59 3.99 14.57
CA LEU A 46 -15.13 4.10 13.19
C LEU A 46 -14.44 5.45 12.92
N GLU A 47 -14.97 6.53 13.50
CA GLU A 47 -14.42 7.88 13.40
C GLU A 47 -13.02 7.97 14.02
N GLU A 48 -12.80 7.33 15.17
CA GLU A 48 -11.48 7.30 15.81
C GLU A 48 -10.46 6.52 14.97
N LYS A 49 -10.89 5.40 14.35
CA LYS A 49 -10.04 4.63 13.45
C LYS A 49 -9.67 5.42 12.19
N GLU A 50 -10.64 6.11 11.60
CA GLU A 50 -10.45 6.98 10.43
C GLU A 50 -9.49 8.12 10.75
N GLU A 51 -9.71 8.86 11.83
CA GLU A 51 -8.85 9.97 12.22
C GLU A 51 -7.42 9.48 12.52
N ARG A 52 -7.26 8.35 13.20
CA ARG A 52 -5.94 7.73 13.45
C ARG A 52 -5.21 7.40 12.15
N MET A 53 -5.93 6.87 11.16
CA MET A 53 -5.39 6.57 9.84
C MET A 53 -4.96 7.85 9.12
N LEU A 54 -5.82 8.86 9.04
CA LEU A 54 -5.52 10.13 8.38
C LEU A 54 -4.36 10.87 9.06
N GLN A 55 -4.34 10.95 10.36
CA GLN A 55 -3.25 11.57 11.12
C GLN A 55 -1.91 10.90 10.85
N PHE A 56 -1.90 9.58 10.69
CA PHE A 56 -0.67 8.86 10.35
C PHE A 56 -0.15 9.23 8.97
N PHE A 57 -1.02 9.30 7.94
CA PHE A 57 -0.63 9.75 6.59
C PHE A 57 -0.16 11.21 6.59
N ARG A 58 -0.89 12.12 7.28
CA ARG A 58 -0.52 13.54 7.42
C ARG A 58 0.86 13.71 8.03
N ARG A 59 1.16 13.00 9.10
CA ARG A 59 2.48 13.01 9.73
C ARG A 59 3.57 12.45 8.82
N LEU A 60 3.32 11.34 8.11
CA LEU A 60 4.30 10.75 7.19
C LEU A 60 4.61 11.66 6.00
N ALA A 61 3.62 12.39 5.50
CA ALA A 61 3.77 13.31 4.39
C ALA A 61 4.16 14.74 4.82
N ASN A 62 4.13 15.03 6.14
CA ASN A 62 4.19 16.39 6.67
C ASN A 62 3.21 17.34 5.97
N ASN A 63 1.96 16.88 5.82
CA ASN A 63 0.90 17.60 5.11
C ASN A 63 -0.47 17.39 5.78
N ASP A 64 -0.92 18.38 6.55
CA ASP A 64 -2.20 18.34 7.28
C ASP A 64 -3.42 18.43 6.36
N SER A 65 -3.25 18.78 5.08
CA SER A 65 -4.35 18.88 4.11
C SER A 65 -4.80 17.55 3.53
N ILE A 66 -4.05 16.47 3.76
CA ILE A 66 -4.41 15.13 3.29
C ILE A 66 -5.78 14.75 3.85
N GLY A 67 -6.67 14.32 2.97
CA GLY A 67 -8.04 13.92 3.29
C GLY A 67 -8.56 12.83 2.38
N ILE A 68 -9.84 12.52 2.57
CA ILE A 68 -10.54 11.51 1.77
C ILE A 68 -11.22 12.22 0.59
N ASN A 69 -10.98 11.72 -0.61
CA ASN A 69 -11.79 12.07 -1.77
C ASN A 69 -13.13 11.32 -1.70
N TYR A 70 -14.19 12.02 -1.29
CA TYR A 70 -15.51 11.41 -1.05
C TYR A 70 -16.20 10.94 -2.33
N GLU A 71 -15.87 11.47 -3.51
CA GLU A 71 -16.41 10.97 -4.77
C GLU A 71 -15.80 9.61 -5.11
N VAL A 72 -14.48 9.45 -4.92
CA VAL A 72 -13.78 8.16 -5.06
C VAL A 72 -14.30 7.16 -4.02
N TYR A 73 -14.43 7.57 -2.76
CA TYR A 73 -14.96 6.72 -1.69
C TYR A 73 -16.38 6.19 -2.00
N LYS A 74 -17.28 7.05 -2.47
CA LYS A 74 -18.63 6.63 -2.87
C LYS A 74 -18.59 5.62 -4.01
N SER A 75 -17.73 5.85 -5.01
CA SER A 75 -17.52 4.92 -6.12
C SER A 75 -16.99 3.57 -5.66
N GLU A 76 -15.94 3.54 -4.84
CA GLU A 76 -15.38 2.32 -4.25
C GLU A 76 -16.41 1.55 -3.43
N LYS A 77 -17.19 2.26 -2.60
CA LYS A 77 -18.25 1.65 -1.80
C LYS A 77 -19.37 1.07 -2.65
N LEU A 78 -19.76 1.75 -3.74
CA LEU A 78 -20.82 1.30 -4.64
C LEU A 78 -20.40 0.08 -5.46
N THR A 79 -19.15 0.03 -5.94
CA THR A 79 -18.65 -1.00 -6.86
C THR A 79 -17.84 -2.10 -6.19
N GLY A 80 -17.73 -2.07 -4.85
CA GLY A 80 -16.83 -2.90 -4.06
C GLY A 80 -17.29 -4.34 -3.79
N ASP A 81 -18.17 -4.95 -4.58
CA ASP A 81 -18.74 -6.27 -4.30
C ASP A 81 -17.69 -7.39 -4.20
N ARG A 82 -16.62 -7.32 -5.01
CA ARG A 82 -15.52 -8.26 -4.90
C ARG A 82 -14.77 -8.15 -3.56
N ASN A 83 -14.58 -6.92 -3.07
CA ASN A 83 -13.97 -6.68 -1.76
C ASN A 83 -14.89 -7.16 -0.62
N ARG A 84 -16.22 -7.01 -0.76
CA ARG A 84 -17.20 -7.58 0.18
C ARG A 84 -17.11 -9.10 0.22
N ALA A 85 -17.11 -9.76 -0.94
CA ALA A 85 -16.97 -11.21 -1.00
C ALA A 85 -15.69 -11.70 -0.29
N MET A 86 -14.54 -11.04 -0.54
CA MET A 86 -13.28 -11.34 0.17
C MET A 86 -13.41 -11.12 1.68
N ALA A 87 -13.98 -10.01 2.12
CA ALA A 87 -14.09 -9.68 3.54
C ALA A 87 -15.00 -10.66 4.31
N TYR A 88 -16.10 -11.10 3.70
CA TYR A 88 -16.96 -12.12 4.32
C TYR A 88 -16.29 -13.49 4.38
N LEU A 89 -15.50 -13.91 3.37
CA LEU A 89 -14.68 -15.11 3.45
C LEU A 89 -13.65 -15.02 4.59
N LEU A 90 -12.93 -13.90 4.67
CA LEU A 90 -11.94 -13.64 5.71
C LEU A 90 -12.58 -13.61 7.11
N LYS A 91 -13.82 -13.15 7.23
CA LYS A 91 -14.61 -13.20 8.45
C LYS A 91 -14.96 -14.65 8.83
N ASN A 92 -15.47 -15.43 7.84
CA ASN A 92 -15.78 -16.85 8.03
C ASN A 92 -14.57 -17.65 8.52
N ASP A 93 -13.39 -17.35 8.00
CA ASP A 93 -12.14 -18.04 8.33
C ASP A 93 -11.40 -17.45 9.55
N GLY A 94 -12.03 -16.50 10.27
CA GLY A 94 -11.52 -15.97 11.55
C GLY A 94 -10.37 -14.96 11.42
N PHE A 95 -10.14 -14.38 10.26
CA PHE A 95 -9.12 -13.34 10.07
C PHE A 95 -9.62 -11.93 10.40
N ILE A 96 -10.92 -11.68 10.26
CA ILE A 96 -11.58 -10.43 10.62
C ILE A 96 -12.45 -10.66 11.86
N ASP A 97 -12.18 -9.89 12.92
CA ASP A 97 -13.02 -9.78 14.10
C ASP A 97 -13.93 -8.54 13.97
N GLY A 98 -15.16 -8.59 14.48
CA GLY A 98 -16.08 -7.45 14.45
C GLY A 98 -16.95 -7.38 13.19
N ASP A 99 -17.45 -6.19 12.89
CA ASP A 99 -18.36 -5.94 11.78
C ASP A 99 -17.60 -5.79 10.45
N VAL A 100 -18.00 -6.55 9.44
CA VAL A 100 -17.36 -6.54 8.11
C VAL A 100 -17.62 -5.23 7.38
N GLU A 101 -18.83 -4.67 7.49
CA GLU A 101 -19.17 -3.43 6.79
C GLU A 101 -18.41 -2.22 7.38
N GLU A 102 -18.17 -2.19 8.70
CA GLU A 102 -17.29 -1.17 9.30
C GLU A 102 -15.84 -1.27 8.80
N VAL A 103 -15.31 -2.49 8.72
CA VAL A 103 -13.94 -2.71 8.20
C VAL A 103 -13.85 -2.28 6.74
N LEU A 104 -14.85 -2.62 5.92
CA LEU A 104 -14.90 -2.24 4.52
C LEU A 104 -15.08 -0.74 4.33
N ASP A 105 -15.90 -0.08 5.16
CA ASP A 105 -16.06 1.37 5.12
C ASP A 105 -14.72 2.09 5.33
N LEU A 106 -13.96 1.67 6.36
CA LEU A 106 -12.62 2.20 6.63
C LEU A 106 -11.63 1.87 5.50
N TYR A 107 -11.70 0.66 4.95
CA TYR A 107 -10.88 0.24 3.81
C TYR A 107 -11.15 1.08 2.56
N PHE A 108 -12.41 1.33 2.20
CA PHE A 108 -12.76 2.18 1.06
C PHE A 108 -12.32 3.63 1.27
N LYS A 109 -12.42 4.16 2.49
CA LYS A 109 -11.87 5.47 2.85
C LYS A 109 -10.35 5.50 2.70
N GLN A 110 -9.65 4.46 3.16
CA GLN A 110 -8.20 4.33 2.98
C GLN A 110 -7.80 4.32 1.49
N CYS A 111 -8.54 3.59 0.64
CA CYS A 111 -8.30 3.56 -0.81
C CYS A 111 -8.60 4.91 -1.50
N SER A 112 -9.30 5.81 -0.82
CA SER A 112 -9.74 7.11 -1.34
C SER A 112 -8.98 8.30 -0.75
N ILE A 113 -7.89 8.04 -0.01
CA ILE A 113 -7.02 9.11 0.47
C ILE A 113 -6.36 9.78 -0.73
N GLU A 114 -6.50 11.11 -0.82
CA GLU A 114 -5.95 11.90 -1.92
C GLU A 114 -4.60 12.49 -1.52
N ILE A 115 -3.58 12.21 -2.32
CA ILE A 115 -2.20 12.64 -2.12
C ILE A 115 -1.55 12.98 -3.46
N ASP A 116 -0.53 13.82 -3.43
CA ASP A 116 0.27 14.15 -4.61
C ASP A 116 1.64 13.43 -4.65
N CYS A 117 2.45 13.75 -5.67
CA CYS A 117 3.78 13.15 -5.82
C CYS A 117 4.76 13.57 -4.72
N VAL A 118 4.58 14.77 -4.15
CA VAL A 118 5.43 15.25 -3.05
C VAL A 118 5.11 14.50 -1.77
N ASP A 119 3.82 14.27 -1.50
CA ASP A 119 3.36 13.47 -0.37
C ASP A 119 3.89 12.03 -0.47
N LEU A 120 3.78 11.41 -1.68
CA LEU A 120 4.34 10.07 -1.93
C LEU A 120 5.85 10.04 -1.68
N ALA A 121 6.59 11.04 -2.16
CA ALA A 121 8.03 11.12 -1.96
C ALA A 121 8.39 11.29 -0.46
N ARG A 122 7.61 12.08 0.29
CA ARG A 122 7.80 12.27 1.74
C ARG A 122 7.52 10.98 2.53
N ILE A 123 6.47 10.25 2.19
CA ILE A 123 6.22 8.92 2.77
C ILE A 123 7.37 7.97 2.43
N GLY A 124 7.85 8.00 1.18
CA GLY A 124 8.96 7.20 0.70
C GLY A 124 10.28 7.48 1.44
N ILE A 125 10.60 8.77 1.70
CA ILE A 125 11.83 9.13 2.42
C ILE A 125 11.77 8.70 3.89
N ASN A 126 10.61 8.75 4.56
CA ASN A 126 10.47 8.21 5.91
C ASN A 126 10.82 6.72 5.97
N LEU A 127 10.40 5.94 4.97
CA LEU A 127 10.77 4.53 4.87
C LEU A 127 12.26 4.35 4.54
N ALA A 128 12.83 5.22 3.67
CA ALA A 128 14.25 5.21 3.33
C ALA A 128 15.12 5.45 4.56
N MET A 129 14.73 6.40 5.42
CA MET A 129 15.40 6.75 6.68
C MET A 129 14.97 5.87 7.87
N TYR A 130 14.52 4.64 7.59
CA TYR A 130 14.13 3.65 8.61
C TYR A 130 13.11 4.15 9.63
N GLY A 131 12.19 4.99 9.16
CA GLY A 131 11.08 5.52 9.95
C GLY A 131 11.38 6.78 10.74
N ILE A 132 12.49 7.45 10.45
CA ILE A 132 12.82 8.76 11.01
C ILE A 132 12.39 9.85 10.01
N ASP A 133 11.56 10.79 10.47
CA ASP A 133 11.24 11.97 9.67
C ASP A 133 12.46 12.88 9.54
N ILE A 134 12.77 13.29 8.30
CA ILE A 134 13.99 14.06 7.99
C ILE A 134 13.93 15.52 8.50
N GLU A 135 12.73 16.06 8.70
CA GLU A 135 12.54 17.43 9.17
C GLU A 135 12.51 17.49 10.69
N SER A 136 11.57 16.78 11.33
CA SER A 136 11.41 16.79 12.79
C SER A 136 12.43 15.95 13.56
N LYS A 137 13.11 15.02 12.88
CA LYS A 137 13.98 13.99 13.47
C LYS A 137 13.24 13.01 14.39
N GLU A 138 11.91 13.05 14.39
CA GLU A 138 11.08 12.15 15.17
C GLU A 138 11.02 10.76 14.50
N ARG A 139 10.97 9.70 15.30
CA ARG A 139 10.74 8.35 14.80
C ARG A 139 9.23 8.11 14.66
N LEU A 140 8.73 8.13 13.44
CA LEU A 140 7.32 7.88 13.11
C LEU A 140 7.00 6.39 12.96
N ILE A 141 7.96 5.61 12.47
CA ILE A 141 7.85 4.17 12.26
C ILE A 141 9.06 3.49 12.92
N SER A 142 8.87 2.34 13.56
CA SER A 142 10.02 1.60 14.07
C SER A 142 10.90 1.10 12.91
N GLU A 143 12.21 1.04 13.14
CA GLU A 143 13.17 0.55 12.14
C GLU A 143 12.79 -0.85 11.62
N LYS A 144 12.40 -1.75 12.53
CA LYS A 144 11.95 -3.10 12.17
C LYS A 144 10.77 -3.08 11.21
N VAL A 145 9.77 -2.23 11.45
CA VAL A 145 8.59 -2.11 10.59
C VAL A 145 8.97 -1.49 9.24
N SER A 146 9.80 -0.44 9.23
CA SER A 146 10.29 0.18 8.00
C SER A 146 11.05 -0.81 7.10
N ARG A 147 11.94 -1.63 7.67
CA ARG A 147 12.63 -2.70 6.94
C ARG A 147 11.64 -3.72 6.36
N MET A 148 10.68 -4.17 7.17
CA MET A 148 9.65 -5.12 6.74
C MET A 148 8.80 -4.55 5.58
N VAL A 149 8.35 -3.30 5.67
CA VAL A 149 7.56 -2.65 4.62
C VAL A 149 8.37 -2.56 3.32
N LYS A 150 9.64 -2.13 3.36
CA LYS A 150 10.50 -2.09 2.18
C LYS A 150 10.72 -3.49 1.57
N THR A 151 10.84 -4.53 2.38
CA THR A 151 10.92 -5.91 1.87
C THR A 151 9.64 -6.32 1.14
N PHE A 152 8.46 -6.02 1.70
CA PHE A 152 7.19 -6.24 1.00
C PHE A 152 7.08 -5.40 -0.28
N MET A 153 7.59 -4.18 -0.30
CA MET A 153 7.62 -3.35 -1.50
C MET A 153 8.44 -4.00 -2.62
N VAL A 154 9.57 -4.64 -2.28
CA VAL A 154 10.38 -5.39 -3.26
C VAL A 154 9.64 -6.62 -3.78
N THR A 155 9.08 -7.42 -2.88
CA THR A 155 8.52 -8.74 -3.23
C THR A 155 7.10 -8.69 -3.78
N CYS A 156 6.28 -7.71 -3.37
CA CYS A 156 4.84 -7.65 -3.65
C CYS A 156 4.34 -6.26 -4.09
N GLY A 157 5.19 -5.22 -4.09
CA GLY A 157 4.75 -3.83 -4.24
C GLY A 157 4.28 -3.44 -5.63
N MET A 158 4.75 -4.14 -6.67
CA MET A 158 4.41 -3.91 -8.07
C MET A 158 3.47 -4.99 -8.64
N TYR A 159 2.61 -5.53 -7.79
CA TYR A 159 1.70 -6.63 -8.14
C TYR A 159 2.47 -7.81 -8.77
N ASP A 160 1.94 -8.42 -9.84
CA ASP A 160 2.58 -9.55 -10.55
C ASP A 160 3.84 -9.14 -11.35
N ALA A 161 4.21 -7.85 -11.33
CA ALA A 161 5.44 -7.33 -11.93
C ALA A 161 6.58 -7.15 -10.94
N SER A 162 6.40 -7.48 -9.64
CA SER A 162 7.39 -7.16 -8.59
C SER A 162 8.77 -7.74 -8.89
N GLY A 163 8.86 -8.99 -9.34
CA GLY A 163 10.13 -9.62 -9.71
C GLY A 163 10.81 -8.96 -10.92
N GLU A 164 10.04 -8.67 -11.98
CA GLU A 164 10.54 -7.96 -13.16
C GLU A 164 11.03 -6.56 -12.79
N PHE A 165 10.26 -5.84 -11.96
CA PHE A 165 10.62 -4.51 -11.49
C PHE A 165 11.89 -4.52 -10.63
N ALA A 166 12.06 -5.51 -9.75
CA ALA A 166 13.26 -5.67 -8.96
C ALA A 166 14.51 -5.87 -9.82
N ILE A 167 14.40 -6.62 -10.94
CA ILE A 167 15.52 -6.82 -11.88
C ILE A 167 15.81 -5.54 -12.68
N ARG A 168 14.79 -4.85 -13.16
CA ARG A 168 14.95 -3.70 -14.08
C ARG A 168 15.26 -2.39 -13.37
N VAL A 169 14.66 -2.18 -12.20
CA VAL A 169 14.71 -0.92 -11.44
C VAL A 169 15.49 -1.07 -10.14
N GLY A 170 15.27 -2.18 -9.43
CA GLY A 170 16.05 -2.50 -8.23
C GLY A 170 15.77 -1.62 -7.01
N ILE A 171 14.64 -0.93 -6.96
CA ILE A 171 14.27 -0.03 -5.85
C ILE A 171 12.98 -0.56 -5.19
N PRO A 172 12.89 -0.62 -3.84
CA PRO A 172 11.63 -0.89 -3.18
C PRO A 172 10.54 0.09 -3.60
N ALA A 173 9.43 -0.39 -4.18
CA ALA A 173 8.36 0.47 -4.68
C ALA A 173 6.96 -0.11 -4.43
N LYS A 174 5.95 0.77 -4.32
CA LYS A 174 4.54 0.40 -4.22
C LYS A 174 3.72 1.14 -5.27
N SER A 175 3.04 0.38 -6.10
CA SER A 175 2.15 0.87 -7.15
C SER A 175 0.70 0.94 -6.66
N GLY A 176 -0.04 1.95 -7.13
CA GLY A 176 -1.47 2.09 -6.96
C GLY A 176 -2.19 2.17 -8.30
N VAL A 177 -3.37 1.55 -8.40
CA VAL A 177 -4.21 1.58 -9.62
C VAL A 177 -4.75 2.98 -9.95
N GLY A 178 -4.57 3.95 -9.05
CA GLY A 178 -4.77 5.37 -9.35
C GLY A 178 -3.68 5.97 -10.25
N GLY A 179 -2.58 5.26 -10.52
CA GLY A 179 -1.47 5.72 -11.37
C GLY A 179 -0.25 6.25 -10.61
N GLY A 180 -0.30 6.29 -9.28
CA GLY A 180 0.83 6.66 -8.42
C GLY A 180 1.77 5.50 -8.17
N ILE A 181 3.08 5.77 -8.09
CA ILE A 181 4.08 4.85 -7.56
C ILE A 181 4.93 5.59 -6.53
N MET A 182 5.00 5.04 -5.33
CA MET A 182 5.94 5.45 -4.29
C MET A 182 7.16 4.54 -4.32
N ALA A 183 8.36 5.10 -4.35
CA ALA A 183 9.60 4.35 -4.20
C ALA A 183 10.43 4.87 -3.02
N SER A 184 11.25 3.99 -2.45
CA SER A 184 12.05 4.28 -1.26
C SER A 184 13.46 3.73 -1.45
N VAL A 185 14.42 4.61 -1.70
CA VAL A 185 15.83 4.26 -1.83
C VAL A 185 16.49 4.36 -0.46
N PRO A 186 16.88 3.24 0.17
CA PRO A 186 17.43 3.24 1.52
C PRO A 186 18.60 4.22 1.68
N ASP A 187 18.59 5.00 2.75
CA ASP A 187 19.60 6.00 3.12
C ASP A 187 19.78 7.17 2.14
N ILE A 188 18.97 7.25 1.05
CA ILE A 188 19.16 8.24 0.00
C ILE A 188 17.92 9.13 -0.17
N MET A 189 16.79 8.57 -0.67
CA MET A 189 15.62 9.37 -1.03
C MET A 189 14.30 8.59 -1.04
N GLY A 190 13.19 9.34 -0.98
CA GLY A 190 11.86 8.91 -1.40
C GLY A 190 11.53 9.47 -2.78
N ILE A 191 10.82 8.72 -3.60
CA ILE A 191 10.39 9.14 -4.93
C ILE A 191 8.89 8.92 -5.06
N GLY A 192 8.15 9.95 -5.52
CA GLY A 192 6.76 9.86 -5.90
C GLY A 192 6.61 10.18 -7.38
N VAL A 193 5.96 9.29 -8.13
CA VAL A 193 5.65 9.50 -9.55
C VAL A 193 4.18 9.23 -9.81
N TYR A 194 3.61 9.93 -10.78
CA TYR A 194 2.23 9.76 -11.21
C TYR A 194 2.13 9.68 -12.73
N GLY A 195 1.38 8.71 -13.22
CA GLY A 195 1.03 8.58 -14.63
C GLY A 195 -0.24 7.72 -14.76
N PRO A 196 -1.35 8.28 -15.27
CA PRO A 196 -2.67 7.62 -15.21
C PRO A 196 -2.82 6.43 -16.16
N ALA A 197 -1.96 6.30 -17.17
CA ALA A 197 -1.99 5.16 -18.09
C ALA A 197 -1.36 3.93 -17.43
N LEU A 198 -2.17 2.87 -17.27
CA LEU A 198 -1.75 1.64 -16.61
C LEU A 198 -1.47 0.52 -17.64
N ASP A 199 -0.53 -0.35 -17.27
CA ASP A 199 -0.30 -1.61 -17.96
C ASP A 199 -1.40 -2.65 -17.59
N LYS A 200 -1.32 -3.84 -18.19
CA LYS A 200 -2.27 -4.94 -17.92
C LYS A 200 -2.23 -5.46 -16.48
N LYS A 201 -1.17 -5.17 -15.72
CA LYS A 201 -0.97 -5.58 -14.34
C LYS A 201 -1.42 -4.50 -13.33
N GLY A 202 -1.81 -3.30 -13.83
CA GLY A 202 -2.29 -2.18 -13.00
C GLY A 202 -1.20 -1.18 -12.59
N ASN A 203 -0.02 -1.23 -13.18
CA ASN A 203 1.08 -0.32 -12.88
C ASN A 203 1.15 0.84 -13.89
N SER A 204 1.53 2.03 -13.40
CA SER A 204 1.76 3.20 -14.26
C SER A 204 2.90 2.94 -15.25
N ILE A 205 2.59 2.98 -16.56
CA ILE A 205 3.56 2.78 -17.64
C ILE A 205 4.65 3.87 -17.59
N ALA A 206 4.22 5.13 -17.52
CA ALA A 206 5.15 6.26 -17.43
C ALA A 206 5.94 6.25 -16.12
N GLY A 207 5.28 5.92 -14.99
CA GLY A 207 5.92 5.85 -13.68
C GLY A 207 7.04 4.81 -13.63
N ILE A 208 6.81 3.60 -14.16
CA ILE A 208 7.85 2.56 -14.26
C ILE A 208 9.03 3.07 -15.09
N LYS A 209 8.77 3.69 -16.25
CA LYS A 209 9.82 4.18 -17.14
C LYS A 209 10.69 5.26 -16.48
N VAL A 210 10.07 6.20 -15.78
CA VAL A 210 10.79 7.24 -15.02
C VAL A 210 11.67 6.61 -13.94
N LEU A 211 11.14 5.65 -13.17
CA LEU A 211 11.90 4.98 -12.11
C LEU A 211 13.06 4.14 -12.66
N GLU A 212 12.88 3.48 -13.83
CA GLU A 212 13.93 2.75 -14.53
C GLU A 212 15.07 3.68 -14.97
N ASP A 213 14.72 4.81 -15.61
CA ASP A 213 15.69 5.79 -16.06
C ASP A 213 16.45 6.46 -14.88
N LEU A 214 15.74 6.84 -13.81
CA LEU A 214 16.35 7.38 -12.60
C LEU A 214 17.28 6.38 -11.92
N SER A 215 16.83 5.14 -11.75
CA SER A 215 17.63 4.10 -11.13
C SER A 215 18.94 3.86 -11.88
N LYS A 216 18.86 3.81 -13.21
CA LYS A 216 20.03 3.62 -14.07
C LYS A 216 21.00 4.81 -14.06
N GLN A 217 20.45 6.05 -14.13
CA GLN A 217 21.30 7.27 -14.21
C GLN A 217 21.96 7.62 -12.88
N LEU A 218 21.30 7.32 -11.76
CA LEU A 218 21.76 7.67 -10.42
C LEU A 218 22.29 6.47 -9.63
N GLU A 219 22.36 5.28 -10.25
CA GLU A 219 22.84 4.04 -9.63
C GLU A 219 22.09 3.70 -8.33
N LEU A 220 20.74 3.79 -8.35
CA LEU A 220 19.90 3.66 -7.16
C LEU A 220 19.49 2.21 -6.83
N SER A 221 19.86 1.22 -7.65
CA SER A 221 19.56 -0.18 -7.37
C SER A 221 20.15 -0.62 -6.03
N ILE A 222 19.37 -1.34 -5.23
CA ILE A 222 19.84 -1.91 -3.95
C ILE A 222 20.47 -3.29 -4.10
N PHE A 223 20.57 -3.80 -5.34
CA PHE A 223 21.12 -5.11 -5.68
C PHE A 223 22.45 -5.01 -6.40
#